data_a19636dce29b7a017f723467f1e744b1
#
_entry.id   a19636dce29b7a017f723467f1e744b1
#
_cell.length_a   1.000
_cell.length_b   1.000
_cell.length_c   1.000
_cell.angle_alpha   90.00
_cell.angle_beta   90.00
_cell.angle_gamma   90.00
#
_symmetry.space_group_name_H-M   'P 1'
#
loop_
_entity.id
_entity.type
_entity.pdbx_description
1 polymer ?
#
loop_
_entity_poly.entity_id
_entity_poly.type
_entity_poly.pdbx_seq_one_letter_code
_entity_poly.pdbx_strand_id
1 'polypeptide(L)'
;MKIDSTQAERLQRIMMPLLQAMNRPLSPKQVRVGVMDDSHINAANAGGGEFFVTTGLLAKSSDDQLRSVMAHEIAHADLGHVTKLKTLGAGLNIGMVILDQIIPGSGALTPLAGQLIANAYTRKEEYAADAHGVEILRRAGFDGKTMMVNTLTWLAQTEGSSSGGFFATHPGSADRIQAVQNLK
;
A
#
# COMPACT_ATOMS: atom_id res chain seq x y z
N MET A 1 -18.96 4.98 2.49
CA MET A 1 -18.44 4.04 3.50
C MET A 1 -17.88 4.85 4.66
N LYS A 2 -18.24 4.54 5.89
CA LYS A 2 -17.53 5.11 7.05
C LYS A 2 -16.29 4.28 7.29
N ILE A 3 -15.12 4.91 7.35
CA ILE A 3 -13.91 4.24 7.80
C ILE A 3 -14.05 4.07 9.32
N ASP A 4 -13.84 2.85 9.80
CA ASP A 4 -13.75 2.58 11.22
C ASP A 4 -12.52 3.31 11.79
N SER A 5 -12.71 4.02 12.90
CA SER A 5 -11.62 4.72 13.59
C SER A 5 -10.46 3.77 13.93
N THR A 6 -10.77 2.53 14.28
CA THR A 6 -9.78 1.48 14.56
C THR A 6 -8.87 1.20 13.35
N GLN A 7 -9.43 1.17 12.15
CA GLN A 7 -8.64 0.98 10.92
C GLN A 7 -7.82 2.23 10.56
N ALA A 8 -8.35 3.41 10.80
CA ALA A 8 -7.61 4.67 10.61
C ALA A 8 -6.41 4.75 11.56
N GLU A 9 -6.59 4.43 12.84
CA GLU A 9 -5.52 4.36 13.84
C GLU A 9 -4.48 3.28 13.50
N ARG A 10 -4.95 2.12 12.98
CA ARG A 10 -4.08 1.05 12.52
C ARG A 10 -3.18 1.52 11.37
N LEU A 11 -3.74 2.17 10.36
CA LEU A 11 -3.00 2.72 9.23
C LEU A 11 -1.99 3.77 9.70
N GLN A 12 -2.38 4.68 10.57
CA GLN A 12 -1.48 5.69 11.14
C GLN A 12 -0.30 5.04 11.88
N ARG A 13 -0.58 4.13 12.80
CA ARG A 13 0.46 3.42 13.58
C ARG A 13 1.45 2.67 12.70
N ILE A 14 0.95 2.08 11.60
CA ILE A 14 1.78 1.31 10.65
C ILE A 14 2.59 2.23 9.75
N MET A 15 1.97 3.26 9.18
CA MET A 15 2.62 4.09 8.16
C MET A 15 3.59 5.13 8.72
N MET A 16 3.31 5.70 9.89
CA MET A 16 4.13 6.78 10.46
C MET A 16 5.63 6.44 10.55
N PRO A 17 6.05 5.29 11.10
CA PRO A 17 7.47 4.93 11.14
C PRO A 17 8.09 4.74 9.75
N LEU A 18 7.30 4.21 8.80
CA LEU A 18 7.77 3.96 7.44
C LEU A 18 8.00 5.26 6.66
N LEU A 19 7.10 6.24 6.81
CA LEU A 19 7.24 7.55 6.18
C LEU A 19 8.48 8.31 6.66
N GLN A 20 8.83 8.15 7.94
CA GLN A 20 10.04 8.73 8.52
C GLN A 20 11.33 8.03 8.04
N ALA A 21 11.21 6.77 7.61
CA ALA A 21 12.33 5.96 7.12
C ALA A 21 12.62 6.14 5.61
N MET A 22 11.83 6.94 4.89
CA MET A 22 12.05 7.27 3.48
C MET A 22 13.38 8.02 3.27
N ASN A 23 13.93 7.96 2.06
CA ASN A 23 15.05 8.83 1.65
C ASN A 23 14.63 10.31 1.62
N ARG A 24 13.37 10.56 1.26
CA ARG A 24 12.73 11.87 1.27
C ARG A 24 11.46 11.82 2.14
N PRO A 25 11.59 11.91 3.47
CA PRO A 25 10.48 11.77 4.38
C PRO A 25 9.32 12.70 4.04
N LEU A 26 8.10 12.15 4.04
CA LEU A 26 6.87 12.91 3.90
C LEU A 26 6.36 13.31 5.29
N SER A 27 5.95 14.56 5.43
CA SER A 27 5.22 14.98 6.62
C SER A 27 3.87 14.26 6.67
N PRO A 28 3.43 13.76 7.84
CA PRO A 28 2.11 13.14 8.00
C PRO A 28 0.95 14.02 7.49
N LYS A 29 1.09 15.34 7.58
CA LYS A 29 0.11 16.32 7.06
C LYS A 29 -0.04 16.28 5.54
N GLN A 30 0.96 15.76 4.83
CA GLN A 30 0.97 15.65 3.39
C GLN A 30 0.45 14.29 2.91
N VAL A 31 0.20 13.34 3.84
CA VAL A 31 -0.17 11.97 3.49
C VAL A 31 -1.66 11.73 3.69
N ARG A 32 -2.29 11.22 2.65
CA ARG A 32 -3.70 10.82 2.62
C ARG A 32 -3.79 9.35 2.21
N VAL A 33 -4.65 8.62 2.90
CA VAL A 33 -4.92 7.21 2.56
C VAL A 33 -6.38 7.05 2.22
N GLY A 34 -6.67 6.72 0.97
CA GLY A 34 -8.01 6.35 0.52
C GLY A 34 -8.27 4.87 0.82
N VAL A 35 -9.37 4.57 1.50
CA VAL A 35 -9.83 3.19 1.70
C VAL A 35 -10.93 2.91 0.68
N MET A 36 -10.68 1.98 -0.23
CA MET A 36 -11.61 1.57 -1.27
C MET A 36 -12.45 0.39 -0.80
N ASP A 37 -13.74 0.43 -1.06
CA ASP A 37 -14.64 -0.69 -0.78
C ASP A 37 -14.51 -1.77 -1.86
N ASP A 38 -13.50 -2.61 -1.67
CA ASP A 38 -13.16 -3.73 -2.56
C ASP A 38 -12.67 -4.90 -1.70
N SER A 39 -13.23 -6.08 -1.93
CA SER A 39 -12.89 -7.31 -1.20
C SER A 39 -11.56 -7.95 -1.63
N HIS A 40 -10.96 -7.55 -2.75
CA HIS A 40 -9.64 -8.00 -3.17
C HIS A 40 -8.56 -7.38 -2.28
N ILE A 41 -7.43 -8.06 -2.18
CA ILE A 41 -6.26 -7.54 -1.46
C ILE A 41 -5.48 -6.66 -2.43
N ASN A 42 -5.50 -5.34 -2.22
CA ASN A 42 -4.75 -4.43 -3.06
C ASN A 42 -4.38 -3.13 -2.34
N ALA A 43 -3.32 -2.47 -2.85
CA ALA A 43 -2.90 -1.14 -2.46
C ALA A 43 -2.30 -0.43 -3.67
N ALA A 44 -2.17 0.89 -3.60
CA ALA A 44 -1.55 1.68 -4.65
C ALA A 44 -0.99 3.01 -4.12
N ASN A 45 0.09 3.48 -4.74
CA ASN A 45 0.62 4.83 -4.57
C ASN A 45 0.18 5.70 -5.77
N ALA A 46 -0.54 6.77 -5.50
CA ALA A 46 -1.03 7.72 -6.53
C ALA A 46 -0.10 8.92 -6.74
N GLY A 47 1.00 9.01 -6.00
CA GLY A 47 1.88 10.17 -6.00
C GLY A 47 1.40 11.29 -5.08
N GLY A 48 2.24 12.30 -4.87
CA GLY A 48 1.88 13.46 -4.06
C GLY A 48 1.53 13.19 -2.60
N GLY A 49 1.89 12.02 -2.05
CA GLY A 49 1.53 11.60 -0.70
C GLY A 49 0.16 10.92 -0.61
N GLU A 50 -0.46 10.59 -1.74
CA GLU A 50 -1.73 9.88 -1.77
C GLU A 50 -1.52 8.37 -1.97
N PHE A 51 -2.06 7.58 -1.05
CA PHE A 51 -2.05 6.12 -1.07
C PHE A 51 -3.47 5.58 -1.03
N PHE A 52 -3.67 4.40 -1.57
CA PHE A 52 -4.95 3.71 -1.54
C PHE A 52 -4.76 2.29 -1.00
N VAL A 53 -5.74 1.84 -0.23
CA VAL A 53 -5.83 0.47 0.27
C VAL A 53 -7.26 -0.04 0.11
N THR A 54 -7.43 -1.33 -0.06
CA THR A 54 -8.77 -1.94 -0.12
C THR A 54 -9.26 -2.39 1.25
N THR A 55 -10.57 -2.47 1.42
CA THR A 55 -11.18 -3.11 2.60
C THR A 55 -10.75 -4.57 2.71
N GLY A 56 -10.54 -5.25 1.59
CA GLY A 56 -10.02 -6.62 1.55
C GLY A 56 -8.62 -6.74 2.15
N LEU A 57 -7.71 -5.82 1.82
CA LEU A 57 -6.38 -5.79 2.43
C LEU A 57 -6.47 -5.57 3.94
N LEU A 58 -7.23 -4.57 4.38
CA LEU A 58 -7.37 -4.26 5.81
C LEU A 58 -7.99 -5.40 6.61
N ALA A 59 -8.97 -6.12 6.05
CA ALA A 59 -9.65 -7.21 6.72
C ALA A 59 -8.83 -8.50 6.80
N LYS A 60 -8.03 -8.80 5.77
CA LYS A 60 -7.36 -10.10 5.63
C LYS A 60 -5.89 -10.09 6.08
N SER A 61 -5.26 -8.90 6.17
CA SER A 61 -3.84 -8.79 6.54
C SER A 61 -3.62 -8.72 8.04
N SER A 62 -2.52 -9.33 8.50
CA SER A 62 -1.92 -9.01 9.81
C SER A 62 -1.26 -7.62 9.77
N ASP A 63 -0.85 -7.09 10.93
CA ASP A 63 -0.12 -5.82 10.98
C ASP A 63 1.22 -5.87 10.22
N ASP A 64 1.91 -7.01 10.28
CA ASP A 64 3.19 -7.18 9.56
C ASP A 64 2.99 -7.26 8.05
N GLN A 65 1.94 -7.94 7.59
CA GLN A 65 1.59 -7.99 6.18
C GLN A 65 1.17 -6.61 5.66
N LEU A 66 0.30 -5.90 6.39
CA LEU A 66 -0.09 -4.53 6.03
C LEU A 66 1.11 -3.59 6.01
N ARG A 67 2.00 -3.69 7.01
CA ARG A 67 3.23 -2.91 7.10
C ARG A 67 4.15 -3.15 5.89
N SER A 68 4.32 -4.39 5.48
CA SER A 68 5.14 -4.73 4.31
C SER A 68 4.54 -4.23 3.00
N VAL A 69 3.22 -4.36 2.82
CA VAL A 69 2.52 -3.81 1.65
C VAL A 69 2.67 -2.29 1.62
N MET A 70 2.45 -1.60 2.74
CA MET A 70 2.60 -0.15 2.80
C MET A 70 4.06 0.30 2.62
N ALA A 71 5.03 -0.46 3.11
CA ALA A 71 6.45 -0.18 2.85
C ALA A 71 6.79 -0.28 1.37
N HIS A 72 6.22 -1.23 0.65
CA HIS A 72 6.35 -1.37 -0.80
C HIS A 72 5.73 -0.16 -1.53
N GLU A 73 4.51 0.27 -1.18
CA GLU A 73 3.88 1.45 -1.78
C GLU A 73 4.64 2.75 -1.48
N ILE A 74 5.13 2.90 -0.25
CA ILE A 74 5.97 4.03 0.16
C ILE A 74 7.31 4.01 -0.60
N ALA A 75 7.88 2.83 -0.86
CA ALA A 75 9.08 2.68 -1.68
C ALA A 75 8.85 3.13 -3.13
N HIS A 76 7.71 2.78 -3.74
CA HIS A 76 7.32 3.32 -5.04
C HIS A 76 7.28 4.85 -5.02
N ALA A 77 6.66 5.45 -4.01
CA ALA A 77 6.58 6.91 -3.86
C ALA A 77 7.96 7.54 -3.72
N ASP A 78 8.84 6.97 -2.88
CA ASP A 78 10.19 7.47 -2.61
C ASP A 78 11.13 7.34 -3.81
N LEU A 79 10.91 6.33 -4.64
CA LEU A 79 11.63 6.11 -5.91
C LEU A 79 11.04 6.91 -7.10
N GLY A 80 9.93 7.60 -6.90
CA GLY A 80 9.26 8.37 -7.95
C GLY A 80 8.46 7.51 -8.95
N HIS A 81 8.16 6.27 -8.59
CA HIS A 81 7.25 5.42 -9.35
C HIS A 81 5.82 5.84 -9.02
N VAL A 82 5.09 6.37 -9.97
CA VAL A 82 3.70 6.80 -9.78
C VAL A 82 2.77 5.92 -10.60
N THR A 83 1.80 5.31 -9.93
CA THR A 83 0.70 4.66 -10.62
C THR A 83 -0.16 5.72 -11.29
N LYS A 84 -0.34 5.63 -12.60
CA LYS A 84 -1.32 6.45 -13.30
C LYS A 84 -2.70 5.89 -12.99
N LEU A 85 -3.36 6.47 -12.01
CA LEU A 85 -4.75 6.16 -11.71
C LEU A 85 -5.63 6.77 -12.81
N LYS A 86 -6.36 5.93 -13.52
CA LYS A 86 -7.40 6.37 -14.44
C LYS A 86 -8.76 6.24 -13.78
N THR A 87 -9.50 7.33 -13.76
CA THR A 87 -10.87 7.33 -13.31
C THR A 87 -11.77 6.80 -14.44
N LEU A 88 -12.38 5.65 -14.26
CA LEU A 88 -13.32 5.07 -15.23
C LEU A 88 -14.70 4.89 -14.57
N GLY A 89 -15.66 5.73 -14.97
CA GLY A 89 -17.08 5.54 -14.63
C GLY A 89 -17.46 5.90 -13.18
N ALA A 90 -18.73 5.77 -12.86
CA ALA A 90 -19.29 6.06 -11.53
C ALA A 90 -19.21 4.84 -10.61
N GLY A 91 -18.87 5.02 -9.31
CA GLY A 91 -19.32 4.08 -8.31
C GLY A 91 -18.33 3.48 -7.32
N LEU A 92 -17.13 4.02 -7.09
CA LEU A 92 -16.33 3.59 -5.93
C LEU A 92 -16.59 4.48 -4.72
N ASN A 93 -16.98 3.85 -3.60
CA ASN A 93 -16.99 4.50 -2.31
C ASN A 93 -15.57 4.49 -1.74
N ILE A 94 -14.93 5.66 -1.68
CA ILE A 94 -13.60 5.83 -1.10
C ILE A 94 -13.74 6.64 0.18
N GLY A 95 -13.30 6.07 1.29
CA GLY A 95 -13.13 6.81 2.53
C GLY A 95 -11.70 7.33 2.64
N MET A 96 -11.51 8.61 2.98
CA MET A 96 -10.19 9.22 3.08
C MET A 96 -9.74 9.34 4.54
N VAL A 97 -8.54 8.85 4.84
CA VAL A 97 -7.87 9.01 6.13
C VAL A 97 -6.74 10.02 5.96
N ILE A 98 -6.74 11.07 6.74
CA ILE A 98 -5.62 12.01 6.86
C ILE A 98 -4.79 11.53 8.06
N LEU A 99 -3.52 11.18 7.82
CA LEU A 99 -2.71 10.49 8.84
C LEU A 99 -2.37 11.33 10.08
N ASP A 100 -2.42 12.66 9.99
CA ASP A 100 -2.18 13.54 11.15
C ASP A 100 -3.43 13.92 11.94
N GLN A 101 -4.62 13.55 11.44
CA GLN A 101 -5.89 13.95 12.02
C GLN A 101 -6.81 12.72 12.16
N ILE A 102 -6.60 11.94 13.20
CA ILE A 102 -7.62 10.98 13.61
C ILE A 102 -8.66 11.70 14.45
N ILE A 103 -9.67 12.25 13.78
CA ILE A 103 -10.86 12.76 14.46
C ILE A 103 -11.86 11.59 14.50
N PRO A 104 -12.23 11.09 15.68
CA PRO A 104 -13.26 10.06 15.79
C PRO A 104 -14.53 10.47 15.06
N GLY A 105 -14.94 9.70 14.06
CA GLY A 105 -16.15 9.95 13.28
C GLY A 105 -16.00 10.87 12.06
N SER A 106 -14.84 11.44 11.79
CA SER A 106 -14.58 12.29 10.62
C SER A 106 -13.93 11.52 9.47
N GLY A 107 -14.54 10.47 9.00
CA GLY A 107 -14.24 9.99 7.65
C GLY A 107 -14.87 10.97 6.65
N ALA A 108 -14.13 11.99 6.22
CA ALA A 108 -14.59 12.84 5.14
C ALA A 108 -14.66 11.97 3.87
N LEU A 109 -15.88 11.60 3.48
CA LEU A 109 -16.15 11.00 2.19
C LEU A 109 -15.88 12.07 1.14
N THR A 110 -14.74 12.01 0.49
CA THR A 110 -14.58 12.70 -0.77
C THR A 110 -15.10 11.74 -1.84
N PRO A 111 -16.24 12.00 -2.46
CA PRO A 111 -16.68 11.17 -3.57
C PRO A 111 -15.74 11.41 -4.75
N LEU A 112 -14.74 10.55 -4.91
CA LEU A 112 -14.08 10.42 -6.18
C LEU A 112 -15.05 9.63 -7.08
N ALA A 113 -15.71 10.35 -7.96
CA ALA A 113 -16.53 9.72 -9.00
C ALA A 113 -15.58 8.95 -9.92
N GLY A 114 -15.66 7.61 -9.89
CA GLY A 114 -14.95 6.80 -10.88
C GLY A 114 -14.31 5.53 -10.32
N GLN A 115 -14.10 4.57 -11.21
CA GLN A 115 -13.32 3.38 -10.92
C GLN A 115 -11.84 3.73 -11.06
N LEU A 116 -11.05 3.54 -10.01
CA LEU A 116 -9.60 3.70 -10.07
C LEU A 116 -8.99 2.46 -10.73
N ILE A 117 -8.48 2.60 -11.94
CA ILE A 117 -7.65 1.57 -12.56
C ILE A 117 -6.20 1.99 -12.44
N ALA A 118 -5.45 1.23 -11.67
CA ALA A 118 -4.01 1.35 -11.62
C ALA A 118 -3.39 0.67 -12.86
N ASN A 119 -2.52 1.38 -13.58
CA ASN A 119 -1.67 0.72 -14.55
C ASN A 119 -0.61 -0.08 -13.79
N ALA A 120 -0.35 -1.31 -14.26
CA ALA A 120 0.69 -2.13 -13.66
C ALA A 120 2.07 -1.46 -13.76
N TYR A 121 2.86 -1.59 -12.71
CA TYR A 121 4.27 -1.23 -12.72
C TYR A 121 5.07 -2.20 -13.60
N THR A 122 6.23 -1.77 -14.05
CA THR A 122 7.18 -2.68 -14.72
C THR A 122 7.83 -3.61 -13.71
N ARG A 123 8.27 -4.80 -14.14
CA ARG A 123 8.99 -5.73 -13.24
C ARG A 123 10.22 -5.08 -12.60
N LYS A 124 10.93 -4.22 -13.33
CA LYS A 124 12.09 -3.50 -12.81
C LYS A 124 11.72 -2.56 -11.66
N GLU A 125 10.61 -1.84 -11.79
CA GLU A 125 10.07 -0.98 -10.74
C GLU A 125 9.65 -1.81 -9.51
N GLU A 126 9.06 -2.99 -9.72
CA GLU A 126 8.67 -3.89 -8.64
C GLU A 126 9.89 -4.41 -7.85
N TYR A 127 10.95 -4.85 -8.54
CA TYR A 127 12.18 -5.27 -7.86
C TYR A 127 12.82 -4.12 -7.07
N ALA A 128 12.83 -2.92 -7.63
CA ALA A 128 13.36 -1.74 -6.95
C ALA A 128 12.52 -1.37 -5.72
N ALA A 129 11.19 -1.43 -5.84
CA ALA A 129 10.28 -1.14 -4.74
C ALA A 129 10.37 -2.19 -3.62
N ASP A 130 10.50 -3.48 -3.95
CA ASP A 130 10.71 -4.54 -2.96
C ASP A 130 12.01 -4.33 -2.18
N ALA A 131 13.12 -4.09 -2.89
CA ALA A 131 14.41 -3.89 -2.26
C ALA A 131 14.42 -2.63 -1.37
N HIS A 132 13.85 -1.54 -1.86
CA HIS A 132 13.75 -0.30 -1.09
C HIS A 132 12.74 -0.40 0.06
N GLY A 133 11.65 -1.14 -0.12
CA GLY A 133 10.68 -1.45 0.95
C GLY A 133 11.31 -2.24 2.09
N VAL A 134 12.17 -3.22 1.77
CA VAL A 134 12.99 -3.93 2.77
C VAL A 134 13.88 -2.95 3.55
N GLU A 135 14.50 -2.01 2.86
CA GLU A 135 15.36 -1.01 3.50
C GLU A 135 14.57 -0.04 4.40
N ILE A 136 13.39 0.41 3.95
CA ILE A 136 12.47 1.24 4.75
C ILE A 136 12.06 0.50 6.02
N LEU A 137 11.68 -0.78 5.90
CA LEU A 137 11.33 -1.62 7.05
C LEU A 137 12.49 -1.75 8.04
N ARG A 138 13.73 -1.98 7.54
CA ARG A 138 14.93 -2.07 8.39
C ARG A 138 15.20 -0.77 9.14
N ARG A 139 15.12 0.37 8.47
CA ARG A 139 15.29 1.69 9.09
C ARG A 139 14.22 1.98 10.13
N ALA A 140 13.00 1.46 9.93
CA ALA A 140 11.92 1.57 10.89
C ALA A 140 12.05 0.57 12.06
N GLY A 141 13.09 -0.29 12.09
CA GLY A 141 13.41 -1.21 13.19
C GLY A 141 12.83 -2.62 13.04
N PHE A 142 12.44 -3.03 11.83
CA PHE A 142 11.85 -4.34 11.54
C PHE A 142 12.82 -5.26 10.78
N ASP A 143 12.60 -6.58 10.83
CA ASP A 143 13.25 -7.54 9.94
C ASP A 143 12.60 -7.46 8.54
N GLY A 144 13.01 -6.44 7.78
CA GLY A 144 12.39 -6.08 6.50
C GLY A 144 12.44 -7.21 5.48
N LYS A 145 13.54 -7.97 5.43
CA LYS A 145 13.70 -9.06 4.46
C LYS A 145 12.71 -10.20 4.74
N THR A 146 12.68 -10.69 5.98
CA THR A 146 11.76 -11.76 6.38
C THR A 146 10.31 -11.32 6.23
N MET A 147 9.98 -10.09 6.64
CA MET A 147 8.62 -9.57 6.52
C MET A 147 8.19 -9.46 5.06
N MET A 148 9.03 -8.94 4.16
CA MET A 148 8.68 -8.80 2.74
C MET A 148 8.51 -10.16 2.07
N VAL A 149 9.41 -11.13 2.31
CA VAL A 149 9.29 -12.50 1.79
C VAL A 149 7.99 -13.15 2.26
N ASN A 150 7.69 -13.09 3.55
CA ASN A 150 6.47 -13.67 4.10
C ASN A 150 5.22 -13.04 3.53
N THR A 151 5.23 -11.72 3.33
CA THR A 151 4.09 -10.99 2.78
C THR A 151 3.86 -11.31 1.30
N LEU A 152 4.91 -11.33 0.48
CA LEU A 152 4.80 -11.72 -0.93
C LEU A 152 4.32 -13.17 -1.08
N THR A 153 4.79 -14.06 -0.21
CA THR A 153 4.34 -15.46 -0.16
C THR A 153 2.86 -15.55 0.20
N TRP A 154 2.43 -14.82 1.22
CA TRP A 154 1.03 -14.75 1.63
C TRP A 154 0.13 -14.22 0.51
N LEU A 155 0.52 -13.15 -0.17
CA LEU A 155 -0.20 -12.58 -1.31
C LEU A 155 -0.35 -13.62 -2.43
N ALA A 156 0.73 -14.34 -2.77
CA ALA A 156 0.71 -15.36 -3.81
C ALA A 156 -0.22 -16.53 -3.47
N GLN A 157 -0.29 -16.93 -2.20
CA GLN A 157 -1.15 -18.00 -1.73
C GLN A 157 -2.63 -17.60 -1.62
N THR A 158 -2.90 -16.33 -1.29
CA THR A 158 -4.25 -15.85 -1.00
C THR A 158 -4.99 -15.37 -2.23
N GLU A 159 -4.34 -14.59 -3.09
CA GLU A 159 -4.97 -13.98 -4.28
C GLU A 159 -4.58 -14.69 -5.58
N GLY A 160 -3.43 -15.34 -5.63
CA GLY A 160 -2.94 -16.02 -6.82
C GLY A 160 -2.86 -15.08 -8.03
N SER A 161 -3.43 -15.52 -9.16
CA SER A 161 -3.53 -14.73 -10.40
C SER A 161 -4.93 -14.12 -10.60
N SER A 162 -5.67 -13.87 -9.51
CA SER A 162 -7.01 -13.29 -9.61
C SER A 162 -6.97 -11.91 -10.27
N SER A 163 -7.90 -11.66 -11.19
CA SER A 163 -8.07 -10.36 -11.82
C SER A 163 -8.59 -9.35 -10.78
N GLY A 164 -7.77 -8.43 -10.31
CA GLY A 164 -8.13 -7.39 -9.34
C GLY A 164 -7.35 -7.44 -8.03
N GLY A 165 -6.59 -8.52 -7.76
CA GLY A 165 -5.69 -8.60 -6.62
C GLY A 165 -4.38 -7.84 -6.80
N PHE A 166 -3.52 -7.88 -5.79
CA PHE A 166 -2.25 -7.17 -5.74
C PHE A 166 -1.37 -7.41 -6.98
N PHE A 167 -1.23 -8.66 -7.44
CA PHE A 167 -0.40 -8.97 -8.59
C PHE A 167 -0.99 -8.56 -9.94
N ALA A 168 -2.24 -8.10 -10.01
CA ALA A 168 -2.80 -7.49 -11.21
C ALA A 168 -2.16 -6.12 -11.52
N THR A 169 -1.77 -5.39 -10.49
CA THR A 169 -1.09 -4.09 -10.59
C THR A 169 0.40 -4.15 -10.28
N HIS A 170 0.85 -5.22 -9.59
CA HIS A 170 2.23 -5.45 -9.13
C HIS A 170 2.75 -6.79 -9.65
N PRO A 171 3.13 -6.92 -10.92
CA PRO A 171 3.41 -8.20 -11.55
C PRO A 171 4.65 -8.91 -11.00
N GLY A 172 4.62 -10.26 -11.08
CA GLY A 172 5.73 -11.14 -10.75
C GLY A 172 5.77 -11.56 -9.29
N SER A 173 5.27 -12.74 -8.93
CA SER A 173 5.27 -13.23 -7.55
C SER A 173 6.52 -14.04 -7.18
N ALA A 174 6.78 -15.14 -7.87
CA ALA A 174 7.87 -16.07 -7.52
C ALA A 174 9.26 -15.44 -7.70
N ASP A 175 9.49 -14.76 -8.81
CA ASP A 175 10.76 -14.11 -9.11
C ASP A 175 11.09 -13.00 -8.11
N ARG A 176 10.06 -12.26 -7.65
CA ARG A 176 10.21 -11.20 -6.64
C ARG A 176 10.58 -11.78 -5.28
N ILE A 177 9.91 -12.87 -4.85
CA ILE A 177 10.24 -13.56 -3.60
C ILE A 177 11.70 -13.98 -3.60
N GLN A 178 12.17 -14.62 -4.68
CA GLN A 178 13.56 -15.04 -4.81
C GLN A 178 14.54 -13.85 -4.81
N ALA A 179 14.19 -12.77 -5.51
CA ALA A 179 15.02 -11.56 -5.53
C ALA A 179 15.19 -10.96 -4.13
N VAL A 180 14.09 -10.87 -3.34
CA VAL A 180 14.14 -10.38 -1.96
C VAL A 180 14.96 -11.31 -1.07
N GLN A 181 14.84 -12.63 -1.21
CA GLN A 181 15.65 -13.60 -0.47
C GLN A 181 17.16 -13.42 -0.70
N ASN A 182 17.54 -13.01 -1.90
CA ASN A 182 18.93 -12.81 -2.31
C ASN A 182 19.49 -11.41 -1.95
N LEU A 183 18.71 -10.50 -1.38
CA LEU A 183 19.20 -9.22 -0.89
C LEU A 183 20.24 -9.44 0.24
N LYS A 184 21.29 -8.63 0.23
CA LYS A 184 22.34 -8.66 1.26
C LYS A 184 21.91 -7.97 2.55
#